data_70b59b4f812244faf882a0a4bd1e6c82
#
_entry.id   70b59b4f812244faf882a0a4bd1e6c82
#
_cell.length_a   1.000
_cell.length_b   1.000
_cell.length_c   1.000
_cell.angle_alpha   90.00
_cell.angle_beta   90.00
_cell.angle_gamma   90.00
#
_symmetry.space_group_name_H-M   'P 1'
#
loop_
_entity.id
_entity.type
_entity.pdbx_description
1 polymer ?
#
loop_
_entity_poly.entity_id
_entity_poly.type
_entity_poly.pdbx_seq_one_letter_code
_entity_poly.pdbx_strand_id
1 'polypeptide(L)'
;MRGRGRRETTAPPLAGTVLGSSDGTFVLAEWADEGQTSRERPIAPLHVHHADDEAWYVLEGTLGFRLDETELVAPAGCAVYAPRGVAHTYWNAGGGRARYVIVLTTNLMRMIDEIHATENRDAETMRRLFARFDSELL
;
A
#
# COMPACT_ATOMS: atom_id res chain seq x y z
N MET A 1 0.50 12.80 12.38
CA MET A 1 0.82 13.59 11.16
C MET A 1 2.31 13.83 11.07
N ARG A 2 2.86 13.68 9.91
CA ARG A 2 4.27 13.96 9.70
C ARG A 2 4.53 15.45 9.80
N GLY A 3 5.59 15.80 10.51
CA GLY A 3 5.96 17.20 10.66
C GLY A 3 6.27 17.83 9.31
N ARG A 4 5.75 19.03 9.11
CA ARG A 4 6.06 19.81 7.93
C ARG A 4 7.52 20.24 7.95
N GLY A 5 8.19 20.08 6.85
CA GLY A 5 9.59 20.49 6.71
C GLY A 5 10.61 19.52 7.24
N ARG A 6 10.19 18.47 7.93
CA ARG A 6 11.14 17.43 8.31
C ARG A 6 11.33 16.48 7.14
N ARG A 7 12.58 16.27 6.76
CA ARG A 7 12.94 15.35 5.70
C ARG A 7 13.78 14.23 6.26
N GLU A 8 13.29 13.01 6.09
CA GLU A 8 14.07 11.82 6.41
C GLU A 8 14.80 11.43 5.13
N THR A 9 16.10 11.62 5.09
CA THR A 9 16.90 11.32 3.90
C THR A 9 17.65 10.02 4.01
N THR A 10 17.85 9.52 5.21
CA THR A 10 18.38 8.18 5.45
C THR A 10 17.68 7.61 6.67
N ALA A 11 17.65 6.31 6.75
CA ALA A 11 17.09 5.63 7.92
C ALA A 11 17.79 4.28 8.09
N PRO A 12 17.95 3.82 9.34
CA PRO A 12 18.19 2.40 9.58
C PRO A 12 16.98 1.60 9.08
N PRO A 13 16.90 0.28 9.30
CA PRO A 13 15.75 -0.47 8.83
C PRO A 13 14.45 0.25 9.14
N LEU A 14 13.59 0.41 8.14
CA LEU A 14 12.37 1.22 8.28
C LEU A 14 11.40 0.63 9.31
N ALA A 15 11.30 -0.69 9.35
CA ALA A 15 10.61 -1.43 10.42
C ALA A 15 9.23 -0.84 10.78
N GLY A 16 8.39 -0.62 9.78
CA GLY A 16 7.06 -0.06 9.97
C GLY A 16 6.99 1.46 9.92
N THR A 17 8.12 2.12 9.69
CA THR A 17 8.16 3.57 9.55
C THR A 17 8.07 4.01 8.09
N VAL A 18 7.92 5.31 7.89
CA VAL A 18 7.81 5.91 6.56
C VAL A 18 8.98 6.86 6.35
N LEU A 19 9.66 6.72 5.23
CA LEU A 19 10.73 7.60 4.81
C LEU A 19 10.22 8.53 3.72
N GLY A 20 10.32 9.82 3.95
CA GLY A 20 9.89 10.83 2.99
C GLY A 20 9.35 12.07 3.67
N SER A 21 8.74 12.94 2.88
CA SER A 21 8.24 14.23 3.33
C SER A 21 6.81 14.42 2.83
N SER A 22 5.98 15.07 3.66
CA SER A 22 4.57 15.34 3.31
C SER A 22 4.44 16.30 2.13
N ASP A 23 5.47 17.07 1.83
CA ASP A 23 5.50 17.97 0.68
C ASP A 23 6.33 17.41 -0.49
N GLY A 24 6.79 16.17 -0.40
CA GLY A 24 7.45 15.48 -1.49
C GLY A 24 6.44 14.84 -2.46
N THR A 25 6.96 14.13 -3.45
CA THR A 25 6.12 13.47 -4.46
C THR A 25 5.85 12.00 -4.14
N PHE A 26 6.74 11.37 -3.38
CA PHE A 26 6.56 9.96 -2.98
C PHE A 26 7.21 9.70 -1.64
N VAL A 27 6.84 8.58 -1.05
CA VAL A 27 7.40 8.08 0.20
C VAL A 27 7.70 6.59 0.07
N LEU A 28 8.60 6.09 0.92
CA LEU A 28 8.81 4.66 1.10
C LEU A 28 8.30 4.26 2.48
N ALA A 29 7.55 3.16 2.53
CA ALA A 29 7.13 2.59 3.79
C ALA A 29 7.54 1.12 3.82
N GLU A 30 7.82 0.60 5.01
CA GLU A 30 8.04 -0.82 5.18
C GLU A 30 6.95 -1.36 6.09
N TRP A 31 6.21 -2.35 5.60
CA TRP A 31 5.13 -2.97 6.35
C TRP A 31 5.32 -4.49 6.40
N ALA A 32 4.62 -5.12 7.33
CA ALA A 32 4.65 -6.55 7.50
C ALA A 32 3.26 -7.09 7.77
N ASP A 33 3.01 -8.31 7.32
CA ASP A 33 1.84 -9.09 7.65
C ASP A 33 2.31 -10.39 8.28
N GLU A 34 1.80 -10.72 9.45
CA GLU A 34 2.29 -11.87 10.22
C GLU A 34 1.62 -13.19 9.83
N GLY A 35 0.92 -13.22 8.70
CA GLY A 35 0.19 -14.40 8.25
C GLY A 35 -1.31 -14.27 8.45
N GLN A 36 -1.81 -13.05 8.62
CA GLN A 36 -3.22 -12.78 8.93
C GLN A 36 -4.08 -12.55 7.70
N THR A 37 -3.47 -12.35 6.54
CA THR A 37 -4.19 -12.07 5.30
C THR A 37 -4.11 -13.23 4.33
N SER A 38 -5.02 -13.23 3.37
CA SER A 38 -5.13 -14.24 2.32
C SER A 38 -5.82 -13.61 1.12
N ARG A 39 -5.97 -14.36 0.05
CA ARG A 39 -6.72 -13.89 -1.11
C ARG A 39 -8.14 -13.45 -0.73
N GLU A 40 -8.79 -14.16 0.19
CA GLU A 40 -10.15 -13.87 0.65
C GLU A 40 -10.19 -12.74 1.67
N ARG A 41 -9.08 -12.49 2.35
CA ARG A 41 -8.90 -11.40 3.31
C ARG A 41 -7.64 -10.61 2.97
N PRO A 42 -7.66 -9.84 1.89
CA PRO A 42 -6.46 -9.18 1.42
C PRO A 42 -5.97 -8.09 2.37
N ILE A 43 -4.71 -7.69 2.20
CA ILE A 43 -4.12 -6.55 2.89
C ILE A 43 -4.84 -5.27 2.46
N ALA A 44 -5.12 -5.16 1.16
CA ALA A 44 -5.92 -4.07 0.61
C ALA A 44 -7.00 -4.65 -0.29
N PRO A 45 -8.25 -4.15 -0.21
CA PRO A 45 -9.33 -4.62 -1.07
C PRO A 45 -9.06 -4.27 -2.53
N LEU A 46 -9.80 -4.88 -3.44
CA LEU A 46 -9.67 -4.54 -4.85
C LEU A 46 -10.08 -3.09 -5.07
N HIS A 47 -9.18 -2.32 -5.65
CA HIS A 47 -9.39 -0.89 -5.87
C HIS A 47 -8.52 -0.41 -7.03
N VAL A 48 -8.75 0.82 -7.46
CA VAL A 48 -7.97 1.45 -8.51
C VAL A 48 -7.60 2.88 -8.09
N HIS A 49 -6.38 3.28 -8.42
CA HIS A 49 -5.93 4.67 -8.29
C HIS A 49 -5.87 5.27 -9.69
N HIS A 50 -6.61 6.35 -9.92
CA HIS A 50 -6.70 6.93 -11.26
C HIS A 50 -5.53 7.86 -11.58
N ALA A 51 -4.85 8.38 -10.57
CA ALA A 51 -3.77 9.36 -10.76
C ALA A 51 -2.42 8.93 -10.21
N ASP A 52 -2.34 7.81 -9.51
CA ASP A 52 -1.15 7.44 -8.76
C ASP A 52 -0.65 6.05 -9.12
N ASP A 53 0.66 5.95 -9.33
CA ASP A 53 1.35 4.67 -9.47
C ASP A 53 1.75 4.17 -8.09
N GLU A 54 2.00 2.87 -7.99
CA GLU A 54 2.35 2.23 -6.72
C GLU A 54 3.29 1.07 -7.00
N ALA A 55 4.24 0.80 -6.09
CA ALA A 55 5.17 -0.31 -6.28
C ALA A 55 5.49 -0.97 -4.94
N TRP A 56 5.85 -2.24 -5.01
CA TRP A 56 6.23 -3.07 -3.86
C TRP A 56 7.55 -3.75 -4.14
N TYR A 57 8.35 -3.92 -3.11
CA TYR A 57 9.54 -4.76 -3.14
C TYR A 57 9.50 -5.70 -1.93
N VAL A 58 9.46 -7.00 -2.18
CA VAL A 58 9.30 -7.99 -1.11
C VAL A 58 10.66 -8.28 -0.48
N LEU A 59 10.74 -8.13 0.84
CA LEU A 59 11.96 -8.36 1.62
C LEU A 59 11.98 -9.74 2.26
N GLU A 60 10.81 -10.25 2.66
CA GLU A 60 10.69 -11.50 3.40
C GLU A 60 9.33 -12.11 3.09
N GLY A 61 9.26 -13.43 2.98
CA GLY A 61 8.01 -14.12 2.69
C GLY A 61 7.57 -13.96 1.25
N THR A 62 6.27 -14.03 1.01
CA THR A 62 5.71 -14.05 -0.34
C THR A 62 4.40 -13.28 -0.36
N LEU A 63 4.25 -12.36 -1.28
CA LEU A 63 2.99 -11.65 -1.52
C LEU A 63 2.32 -12.17 -2.78
N GLY A 64 1.00 -12.23 -2.74
CA GLY A 64 0.18 -12.49 -3.90
C GLY A 64 -0.47 -11.19 -4.36
N PHE A 65 -0.63 -11.03 -5.65
CA PHE A 65 -1.23 -9.83 -6.25
C PHE A 65 -2.24 -10.21 -7.31
N ARG A 66 -3.24 -9.38 -7.45
CA ARG A 66 -4.07 -9.34 -8.65
C ARG A 66 -3.94 -7.95 -9.24
N LEU A 67 -3.55 -7.88 -10.51
CA LEU A 67 -3.48 -6.65 -11.31
C LEU A 67 -4.42 -6.82 -12.49
N ASP A 68 -5.54 -6.11 -12.49
CA ASP A 68 -6.66 -6.34 -13.40
C ASP A 68 -7.07 -7.83 -13.35
N GLU A 69 -6.93 -8.57 -14.46
CA GLU A 69 -7.27 -9.99 -14.53
C GLU A 69 -6.09 -10.92 -14.26
N THR A 70 -4.89 -10.38 -14.06
CA THR A 70 -3.68 -11.19 -13.91
C THR A 70 -3.34 -11.37 -12.44
N GLU A 71 -3.21 -12.63 -12.01
CA GLU A 71 -2.67 -12.94 -10.69
C GLU A 71 -1.20 -13.29 -10.80
N LEU A 72 -0.43 -12.88 -9.80
CA LEU A 72 0.98 -13.19 -9.73
C LEU A 72 1.43 -13.36 -8.28
N VAL A 73 2.57 -13.99 -8.10
CA VAL A 73 3.16 -14.25 -6.79
C VAL A 73 4.56 -13.66 -6.79
N ALA A 74 4.87 -12.90 -5.75
CA ALA A 74 6.15 -12.24 -5.59
C ALA A 74 6.84 -12.72 -4.31
N PRO A 75 7.81 -13.63 -4.41
CA PRO A 75 8.64 -14.00 -3.26
C PRO A 75 9.67 -12.91 -2.94
N ALA A 76 10.39 -13.09 -1.83
CA ALA A 76 11.44 -12.17 -1.42
C ALA A 76 12.42 -11.89 -2.57
N GLY A 77 12.77 -10.63 -2.74
CA GLY A 77 13.64 -10.17 -3.80
C GLY A 77 12.93 -9.77 -5.09
N CYS A 78 11.60 -9.92 -5.15
CA CYS A 78 10.81 -9.54 -6.32
C CYS A 78 10.09 -8.22 -6.08
N ALA A 79 9.88 -7.49 -7.16
CA ALA A 79 9.15 -6.22 -7.15
C ALA A 79 7.89 -6.34 -8.01
N VAL A 80 6.88 -5.55 -7.65
CA VAL A 80 5.62 -5.45 -8.40
C VAL A 80 5.30 -3.98 -8.58
N TYR A 81 4.78 -3.63 -9.74
CA TYR A 81 4.41 -2.26 -10.06
C TYR A 81 2.96 -2.23 -10.53
N ALA A 82 2.15 -1.41 -9.92
CA ALA A 82 0.76 -1.18 -10.32
C ALA A 82 0.65 0.23 -10.89
N PRO A 83 0.56 0.36 -12.22
CA PRO A 83 0.39 1.68 -12.82
C PRO A 83 -0.98 2.26 -12.47
N ARG A 84 -1.09 3.56 -12.51
CA ARG A 84 -2.39 4.22 -12.38
C ARG A 84 -3.39 3.63 -13.38
N GLY A 85 -4.64 3.52 -12.97
CA GLY A 85 -5.69 2.95 -13.81
C GLY A 85 -5.78 1.43 -13.79
N VAL A 86 -4.85 0.73 -13.15
CA VAL A 86 -4.89 -0.72 -13.04
C VAL A 86 -5.49 -1.11 -11.69
N ALA A 87 -6.60 -1.83 -11.73
CA ALA A 87 -7.24 -2.34 -10.52
C ALA A 87 -6.34 -3.37 -9.85
N HIS A 88 -6.19 -3.30 -8.54
CA HIS A 88 -5.31 -4.22 -7.84
C HIS A 88 -5.75 -4.51 -6.40
N THR A 89 -5.26 -5.64 -5.92
CA THR A 89 -5.37 -6.10 -4.53
C THR A 89 -4.15 -6.96 -4.23
N TYR A 90 -3.80 -7.11 -2.97
CA TYR A 90 -2.69 -7.97 -2.61
C TYR A 90 -2.85 -8.55 -1.21
N TRP A 91 -2.17 -9.68 -0.98
CA TRP A 91 -2.30 -10.46 0.24
C TRP A 91 -1.00 -11.20 0.54
N ASN A 92 -0.90 -11.77 1.74
CA ASN A 92 0.19 -12.66 2.10
C ASN A 92 -0.11 -14.05 1.52
N ALA A 93 0.70 -14.51 0.58
CA ALA A 93 0.51 -15.79 -0.10
C ALA A 93 1.33 -16.91 0.51
N GLY A 94 2.23 -16.60 1.44
CA GLY A 94 3.14 -17.61 1.99
C GLY A 94 2.67 -18.25 3.29
N GLY A 95 1.70 -17.68 3.97
CA GLY A 95 1.20 -18.21 5.23
C GLY A 95 2.04 -17.87 6.46
N GLY A 96 3.29 -17.48 6.29
CA GLY A 96 4.14 -16.98 7.36
C GLY A 96 4.26 -15.46 7.29
N ARG A 97 5.25 -14.91 7.96
CA ARG A 97 5.47 -13.47 7.94
C ARG A 97 5.90 -13.00 6.56
N ALA A 98 5.27 -11.96 6.06
CA ALA A 98 5.70 -11.26 4.87
C ALA A 98 6.08 -9.83 5.22
N ARG A 99 7.21 -9.36 4.70
CA ARG A 99 7.71 -8.01 4.93
C ARG A 99 8.09 -7.40 3.59
N TYR A 100 7.70 -6.15 3.38
CA TYR A 100 7.87 -5.52 2.08
C TYR A 100 8.01 -4.01 2.21
N VAL A 101 8.71 -3.43 1.24
CA VAL A 101 8.75 -1.99 1.05
C VAL A 101 7.68 -1.63 0.03
N ILE A 102 6.93 -0.58 0.31
CA ILE A 102 5.96 -0.03 -0.64
C ILE A 102 6.37 1.40 -0.98
N VAL A 103 6.31 1.72 -2.27
CA VAL A 103 6.54 3.08 -2.77
C VAL A 103 5.19 3.68 -3.08
N LEU A 104 4.86 4.74 -2.37
CA LEU A 104 3.58 5.42 -2.47
C LEU A 104 3.79 6.87 -2.85
N THR A 105 2.86 7.44 -3.60
CA THR A 105 2.81 8.89 -3.72
C THR A 105 2.40 9.50 -2.38
N THR A 106 2.71 10.76 -2.18
CA THR A 106 2.25 11.47 -0.98
C THR A 106 0.72 11.53 -0.92
N ASN A 107 0.06 11.58 -2.09
CA ASN A 107 -1.41 11.51 -2.14
C ASN A 107 -1.94 10.20 -1.55
N LEU A 108 -1.36 9.07 -1.96
CA LEU A 108 -1.77 7.76 -1.45
C LEU A 108 -1.43 7.61 0.04
N MET A 109 -0.32 8.15 0.48
CA MET A 109 0.02 8.09 1.91
C MET A 109 -0.98 8.88 2.75
N ARG A 110 -1.43 10.04 2.26
CA ARG A 110 -2.49 10.80 2.94
C ARG A 110 -3.79 10.01 2.99
N MET A 111 -4.13 9.31 1.91
CA MET A 111 -5.32 8.44 1.88
C MET A 111 -5.23 7.35 2.94
N ILE A 112 -4.10 6.69 3.05
CA ILE A 112 -3.88 5.62 4.04
C ILE A 112 -3.97 6.18 5.46
N ASP A 113 -3.36 7.33 5.72
CA ASP A 113 -3.48 8.00 7.02
C ASP A 113 -4.94 8.31 7.34
N GLU A 114 -5.71 8.78 6.37
CA GLU A 114 -7.12 9.08 6.52
C GLU A 114 -7.94 7.82 6.79
N ILE A 115 -7.65 6.72 6.10
CA ILE A 115 -8.30 5.43 6.36
C ILE A 115 -8.06 5.01 7.82
N HIS A 116 -6.82 5.09 8.28
CA HIS A 116 -6.48 4.68 9.64
C HIS A 116 -7.11 5.59 10.70
N ALA A 117 -7.37 6.85 10.38
CA ALA A 117 -8.00 7.81 11.28
C ALA A 117 -9.53 7.71 11.27
N THR A 118 -10.12 6.94 10.37
CA THR A 118 -11.57 6.84 10.21
C THR A 118 -12.08 5.62 10.97
N GLU A 119 -13.00 5.86 11.92
CA GLU A 119 -13.60 4.78 12.72
C GLU A 119 -14.70 4.05 11.93
N ASN A 120 -15.57 4.81 11.27
CA ASN A 120 -16.66 4.24 10.50
C ASN A 120 -16.12 3.78 9.14
N ARG A 121 -16.07 2.47 8.93
CA ARG A 121 -15.53 1.86 7.71
C ARG A 121 -16.59 1.16 6.89
N ASP A 122 -17.82 1.66 6.92
CA ASP A 122 -18.83 1.10 6.02
C ASP A 122 -18.47 1.44 4.56
N ALA A 123 -19.10 0.70 3.65
CA ALA A 123 -18.76 0.77 2.23
C ALA A 123 -18.93 2.18 1.65
N GLU A 124 -19.98 2.87 2.07
CA GLU A 124 -20.24 4.22 1.55
C GLU A 124 -19.19 5.22 2.02
N THR A 125 -18.83 5.17 3.31
CA THR A 125 -17.81 6.04 3.89
C THR A 125 -16.47 5.80 3.19
N MET A 126 -16.11 4.54 2.99
CA MET A 126 -14.85 4.19 2.32
C MET A 126 -14.84 4.62 0.86
N ARG A 127 -15.94 4.45 0.14
CA ARG A 127 -16.03 4.90 -1.25
C ARG A 127 -15.83 6.40 -1.36
N ARG A 128 -16.44 7.18 -0.48
CA ARG A 128 -16.28 8.64 -0.46
C ARG A 128 -14.86 9.05 -0.11
N LEU A 129 -14.25 8.35 0.84
CA LEU A 129 -12.87 8.61 1.23
C LEU A 129 -11.93 8.37 0.05
N PHE A 130 -12.04 7.22 -0.61
CA PHE A 130 -11.23 6.89 -1.78
C PHE A 130 -11.40 7.92 -2.89
N ALA A 131 -12.64 8.35 -3.14
CA ALA A 131 -12.93 9.32 -4.20
C ALA A 131 -12.22 10.66 -3.97
N ARG A 132 -12.04 11.08 -2.73
CA ARG A 132 -11.29 12.31 -2.41
C ARG A 132 -9.84 12.23 -2.81
N PHE A 133 -9.31 11.04 -2.99
CA PHE A 133 -7.92 10.79 -3.37
C PHE A 133 -7.82 10.21 -4.79
N ASP A 134 -8.82 10.50 -5.62
CA ASP A 134 -8.85 10.06 -7.02
C ASP A 134 -8.70 8.54 -7.15
N SER A 135 -9.36 7.83 -6.28
CA SER A 135 -9.32 6.37 -6.21
C SER A 135 -10.73 5.81 -6.08
N GLU A 136 -10.88 4.52 -6.31
CA GLU A 136 -12.18 3.89 -6.33
C GLU A 136 -12.11 2.47 -5.77
N LEU A 137 -13.00 2.14 -4.84
CA LEU A 137 -13.21 0.76 -4.39
C LEU A 137 -14.06 0.02 -5.42
N LEU A 138 -13.67 -1.19 -5.74
CA LEU A 138 -14.34 -2.01 -6.75
C LEU A 138 -15.09 -3.21 -6.15
#